data_2e8c834803753102451072e1d9be763a
#
_entry.id   2e8c834803753102451072e1d9be763a
#
_cell.length_a   1.000
_cell.length_b   1.000
_cell.length_c   1.000
_cell.angle_alpha   90.00
_cell.angle_beta   90.00
_cell.angle_gamma   90.00
#
_symmetry.space_group_name_H-M   'P 1'
#
loop_
_entity.id
_entity.type
_entity.pdbx_description
1 polymer ?
#
loop_
_entity_poly.entity_id
_entity_poly.type
_entity_poly.pdbx_seq_one_letter_code
_entity_poly.pdbx_strand_id
1 'polypeptide(L)'
;MTQFTQTPDLAWLHEPVARVDTKARAAAEARQAQLTKPPGALGRLEQVAVDFAGWQGRSVPAIDRIGLAVFAADHGVAAQGVSAFPQSVTAQMVANFAAGGAAVAVLARRAGANMTVVNLGTVSATAHVPGVINHKLAPGTADFTEAPAMSQATLAKALAAGAHHVTPNLSLFVGGEMGIANTTSAAAVYAALAGREAATVIGRGTGVNDAGLAAKQTAVERGLTRHAPAWAGQDQANATQTILRCLGGLEIAALTGAYIAAAQRGIPSVVDGFIASVAALAAVRINPGVADWLVYGHRSAEAGHAQVLADLNPHPLLDLDMRLGEGSGAMMSVSIIQNALALHAEMATFAEGGLA
;
A
#
# COMPACT_ATOMS: atom_id res chain seq x y z
N MET A 1 15.51 -16.36 -13.24
CA MET A 1 14.61 -17.52 -13.09
C MET A 1 13.43 -17.08 -12.24
N THR A 2 12.22 -17.27 -12.70
CA THR A 2 11.00 -16.85 -11.98
C THR A 2 10.84 -17.70 -10.73
N GLN A 3 10.90 -17.08 -9.56
CA GLN A 3 10.80 -17.73 -8.24
C GLN A 3 9.41 -18.36 -7.99
N PHE A 4 8.39 -17.99 -8.78
CA PHE A 4 6.99 -18.43 -8.66
C PHE A 4 6.61 -19.41 -9.79
N THR A 5 7.34 -20.50 -9.94
CA THR A 5 7.04 -21.54 -10.96
C THR A 5 5.78 -22.34 -10.62
N GLN A 6 5.52 -22.59 -9.33
CA GLN A 6 4.31 -23.25 -8.85
C GLN A 6 3.28 -22.22 -8.37
N THR A 7 2.00 -22.60 -8.38
CA THR A 7 0.92 -21.77 -7.80
C THR A 7 0.96 -21.95 -6.29
N PRO A 8 1.21 -20.87 -5.52
CA PRO A 8 1.18 -20.94 -4.06
C PRO A 8 -0.22 -21.28 -3.53
N ASP A 9 -0.30 -22.00 -2.42
CA ASP A 9 -1.51 -22.06 -1.62
C ASP A 9 -1.79 -20.69 -1.00
N LEU A 10 -3.06 -20.34 -0.85
CA LEU A 10 -3.49 -19.07 -0.28
C LEU A 10 -3.97 -19.17 1.19
N ALA A 11 -3.86 -20.34 1.81
CA ALA A 11 -4.25 -20.55 3.21
C ALA A 11 -3.53 -19.57 4.17
N TRP A 12 -2.28 -19.21 3.86
CA TRP A 12 -1.48 -18.27 4.66
C TRP A 12 -2.13 -16.87 4.81
N LEU A 13 -2.98 -16.46 3.88
CA LEU A 13 -3.67 -15.16 3.96
C LEU A 13 -4.53 -15.04 5.23
N HIS A 14 -5.00 -16.17 5.75
CA HIS A 14 -5.89 -16.28 6.91
C HIS A 14 -5.15 -16.62 8.21
N GLU A 15 -3.82 -16.81 8.17
CA GLU A 15 -3.03 -17.03 9.38
C GLU A 15 -3.10 -15.80 10.29
N PRO A 16 -3.08 -16.01 11.63
CA PRO A 16 -3.15 -14.92 12.58
C PRO A 16 -2.03 -13.90 12.36
N VAL A 17 -2.33 -12.62 12.49
CA VAL A 17 -1.32 -11.57 12.56
C VAL A 17 -0.61 -11.59 13.92
N ALA A 18 0.54 -10.97 14.02
CA ALA A 18 1.25 -10.79 15.28
C ALA A 18 0.39 -10.00 16.28
N ARG A 19 0.63 -10.22 17.58
CA ARG A 19 -0.09 -9.52 18.64
C ARG A 19 0.61 -8.22 19.01
N VAL A 20 -0.14 -7.16 19.18
CA VAL A 20 0.36 -5.89 19.72
C VAL A 20 0.59 -6.04 21.23
N ASP A 21 1.76 -5.63 21.72
CA ASP A 21 2.10 -5.69 23.14
C ASP A 21 1.47 -4.53 23.90
N THR A 22 0.38 -4.84 24.63
CA THR A 22 -0.35 -3.84 25.42
C THR A 22 0.43 -3.32 26.62
N LYS A 23 1.39 -4.11 27.17
CA LYS A 23 2.24 -3.66 28.28
C LYS A 23 3.26 -2.64 27.82
N ALA A 24 3.87 -2.87 26.65
CA ALA A 24 4.79 -1.92 26.05
C ALA A 24 4.06 -0.60 25.67
N ARG A 25 2.82 -0.68 25.16
CA ARG A 25 1.98 0.51 24.93
C ARG A 25 1.76 1.30 26.22
N ALA A 26 1.30 0.65 27.29
CA ALA A 26 1.04 1.31 28.55
C ALA A 26 2.33 1.93 29.16
N ALA A 27 3.47 1.27 29.00
CA ALA A 27 4.75 1.82 29.44
C ALA A 27 5.18 3.05 28.63
N ALA A 28 4.92 3.05 27.32
CA ALA A 28 5.16 4.21 26.47
C ALA A 28 4.21 5.37 26.78
N GLU A 29 2.94 5.12 27.06
CA GLU A 29 1.98 6.12 27.53
C GLU A 29 2.43 6.76 28.86
N ALA A 30 2.86 5.93 29.80
CA ALA A 30 3.41 6.42 31.08
C ALA A 30 4.65 7.29 30.87
N ARG A 31 5.54 6.92 29.93
CA ARG A 31 6.70 7.76 29.58
C ARG A 31 6.26 9.08 28.94
N GLN A 32 5.29 9.08 27.98
CA GLN A 32 4.76 10.30 27.36
C GLN A 32 4.23 11.30 28.38
N ALA A 33 3.60 10.81 29.45
CA ALA A 33 3.10 11.65 30.53
C ALA A 33 4.20 12.31 31.39
N GLN A 34 5.42 11.79 31.34
CA GLN A 34 6.57 12.28 32.12
C GLN A 34 7.48 13.22 31.32
N LEU A 35 7.35 13.29 30.00
CA LEU A 35 8.18 14.15 29.16
C LEU A 35 7.86 15.64 29.39
N THR A 36 8.89 16.50 29.27
CA THR A 36 8.81 17.95 29.54
C THR A 36 7.91 18.70 28.54
N LYS A 37 6.63 18.41 28.58
CA LYS A 37 5.59 18.99 27.72
C LYS A 37 4.22 18.93 28.42
N PRO A 38 3.27 19.83 28.09
CA PRO A 38 1.89 19.63 28.51
C PRO A 38 1.32 18.33 27.96
N PRO A 39 0.43 17.63 28.67
CA PRO A 39 -0.22 16.42 28.18
C PRO A 39 -0.89 16.62 26.83
N GLY A 40 -0.62 15.75 25.85
CA GLY A 40 -1.20 15.81 24.51
C GLY A 40 -0.63 16.90 23.59
N ALA A 41 0.36 17.70 24.02
CA ALA A 41 0.85 18.86 23.29
C ALA A 41 1.53 18.51 21.95
N LEU A 42 2.06 17.30 21.79
CA LEU A 42 2.64 16.81 20.53
C LEU A 42 1.60 16.07 19.65
N GLY A 43 0.34 15.99 20.12
CA GLY A 43 -0.76 15.44 19.35
C GLY A 43 -0.47 14.02 18.82
N ARG A 44 -0.59 13.82 17.52
CA ARG A 44 -0.43 12.51 16.90
C ARG A 44 0.97 11.92 17.00
N LEU A 45 2.01 12.73 17.18
CA LEU A 45 3.38 12.20 17.35
C LEU A 45 3.50 11.34 18.62
N GLU A 46 2.73 11.65 19.67
CA GLU A 46 2.67 10.86 20.90
C GLU A 46 2.05 9.48 20.61
N GLN A 47 0.93 9.46 19.89
CA GLN A 47 0.26 8.21 19.53
C GLN A 47 1.12 7.33 18.62
N VAL A 48 1.82 7.92 17.64
CA VAL A 48 2.77 7.18 16.78
C VAL A 48 3.82 6.46 17.64
N ALA A 49 4.42 7.14 18.59
CA ALA A 49 5.42 6.52 19.47
C ALA A 49 4.83 5.38 20.32
N VAL A 50 3.62 5.56 20.84
CA VAL A 50 2.89 4.55 21.63
C VAL A 50 2.54 3.33 20.78
N ASP A 51 2.07 3.54 19.55
CA ASP A 51 1.75 2.45 18.63
C ASP A 51 3.00 1.63 18.28
N PHE A 52 4.11 2.31 17.92
CA PHE A 52 5.38 1.64 17.65
C PHE A 52 5.92 0.87 18.89
N ALA A 53 5.72 1.39 20.09
CA ALA A 53 6.07 0.67 21.33
C ALA A 53 5.31 -0.66 21.42
N GLY A 54 4.01 -0.64 21.17
CA GLY A 54 3.18 -1.84 21.14
C GLY A 54 3.58 -2.83 20.05
N TRP A 55 3.89 -2.36 18.85
CA TRP A 55 4.34 -3.23 17.75
C TRP A 55 5.70 -3.87 17.98
N GLN A 56 6.60 -3.18 18.66
CA GLN A 56 7.96 -3.66 18.92
C GLN A 56 8.13 -4.34 20.28
N GLY A 57 7.10 -4.33 21.15
CA GLY A 57 7.18 -4.90 22.49
C GLY A 57 8.19 -4.21 23.40
N ARG A 58 8.44 -2.91 23.20
CA ARG A 58 9.40 -2.12 24.02
C ARG A 58 8.90 -0.70 24.22
N SER A 59 9.11 -0.15 25.42
CA SER A 59 8.62 1.18 25.80
C SER A 59 9.26 2.33 25.03
N VAL A 60 10.47 2.16 24.51
CA VAL A 60 11.18 3.15 23.67
C VAL A 60 11.46 2.50 22.31
N PRO A 61 10.57 2.69 21.34
CA PRO A 61 10.70 2.11 20.00
C PRO A 61 11.70 2.89 19.14
N ALA A 62 12.20 2.23 18.07
CA ALA A 62 13.05 2.86 17.06
C ALA A 62 12.82 2.25 15.68
N ILE A 63 13.09 2.99 14.61
CA ILE A 63 13.06 2.50 13.21
C ILE A 63 14.45 2.68 12.59
N ASP A 64 15.16 1.58 12.45
CA ASP A 64 16.53 1.49 11.93
C ASP A 64 16.62 0.68 10.63
N ARG A 65 15.62 -0.16 10.35
CA ARG A 65 15.54 -1.01 9.15
C ARG A 65 14.23 -0.77 8.41
N ILE A 66 14.26 0.19 7.50
CA ILE A 66 13.11 0.58 6.69
C ILE A 66 13.22 -0.12 5.33
N GLY A 67 12.22 -0.92 4.98
CA GLY A 67 12.09 -1.55 3.67
C GLY A 67 11.04 -0.84 2.83
N LEU A 68 11.38 -0.51 1.59
CA LEU A 68 10.46 -0.02 0.57
C LEU A 68 10.45 -0.99 -0.59
N ALA A 69 9.27 -1.47 -0.99
CA ALA A 69 9.10 -2.24 -2.21
C ALA A 69 8.14 -1.52 -3.16
N VAL A 70 8.63 -1.16 -4.36
CA VAL A 70 7.81 -0.59 -5.43
C VAL A 70 7.44 -1.72 -6.40
N PHE A 71 6.18 -2.11 -6.43
CA PHE A 71 5.64 -3.13 -7.32
C PHE A 71 5.13 -2.48 -8.60
N ALA A 72 5.54 -3.00 -9.75
CA ALA A 72 5.15 -2.45 -11.05
C ALA A 72 4.46 -3.50 -11.93
N ALA A 73 3.35 -3.09 -12.60
CA ALA A 73 2.67 -3.91 -13.58
C ALA A 73 1.86 -3.06 -14.57
N ASP A 74 1.62 -3.60 -15.76
CA ASP A 74 0.73 -3.00 -16.75
C ASP A 74 -0.70 -3.55 -16.64
N HIS A 75 -1.66 -2.73 -17.08
CA HIS A 75 -3.09 -3.03 -17.01
C HIS A 75 -3.72 -3.07 -18.40
N GLY A 76 -4.40 -4.18 -18.73
CA GLY A 76 -5.09 -4.34 -20.02
C GLY A 76 -6.19 -3.31 -20.24
N VAL A 77 -6.82 -2.80 -19.18
CA VAL A 77 -7.84 -1.75 -19.26
C VAL A 77 -7.31 -0.43 -19.86
N ALA A 78 -5.99 -0.26 -19.97
CA ALA A 78 -5.39 0.88 -20.68
C ALA A 78 -5.88 0.98 -22.14
N ALA A 79 -6.26 -0.15 -22.76
CA ALA A 79 -6.84 -0.20 -24.11
C ALA A 79 -8.16 0.57 -24.22
N GLN A 80 -8.86 0.84 -23.12
CA GLN A 80 -10.10 1.59 -23.06
C GLN A 80 -9.90 3.12 -23.04
N GLY A 81 -8.67 3.63 -23.25
CA GLY A 81 -8.39 5.07 -23.28
C GLY A 81 -8.49 5.76 -21.90
N VAL A 82 -8.29 5.03 -20.83
CA VAL A 82 -8.45 5.48 -19.43
C VAL A 82 -7.21 6.16 -18.85
N SER A 83 -6.14 6.33 -19.63
CA SER A 83 -4.89 6.96 -19.18
C SER A 83 -4.41 7.98 -20.22
N ALA A 84 -3.81 9.08 -19.73
CA ALA A 84 -3.18 10.09 -20.57
C ALA A 84 -1.82 9.62 -21.16
N PHE A 85 -1.23 8.55 -20.61
CA PHE A 85 0.08 8.03 -21.00
C PHE A 85 -0.03 6.59 -21.52
N PRO A 86 0.85 6.19 -22.45
CA PRO A 86 0.92 4.81 -22.93
C PRO A 86 1.56 3.89 -21.90
N GLN A 87 1.27 2.59 -21.96
CA GLN A 87 1.83 1.57 -21.04
C GLN A 87 3.37 1.51 -21.04
N SER A 88 4.03 1.93 -22.13
CA SER A 88 5.49 2.00 -22.17
C SER A 88 6.10 2.86 -21.07
N VAL A 89 5.34 3.82 -20.51
CA VAL A 89 5.77 4.66 -19.38
C VAL A 89 5.96 3.84 -18.11
N THR A 90 5.22 2.76 -17.89
CA THR A 90 5.46 1.87 -16.74
C THR A 90 6.89 1.33 -16.72
N ALA A 91 7.37 0.78 -17.84
CA ALA A 91 8.74 0.27 -17.92
C ALA A 91 9.80 1.37 -17.81
N GLN A 92 9.54 2.58 -18.36
CA GLN A 92 10.40 3.74 -18.21
C GLN A 92 10.51 4.16 -16.74
N MET A 93 9.40 4.17 -16.01
CA MET A 93 9.40 4.47 -14.58
C MET A 93 10.11 3.40 -13.75
N VAL A 94 9.97 2.12 -14.09
CA VAL A 94 10.75 1.04 -13.47
C VAL A 94 12.25 1.30 -13.61
N ALA A 95 12.71 1.71 -14.77
CA ALA A 95 14.10 2.10 -15.00
C ALA A 95 14.50 3.34 -14.19
N ASN A 96 13.63 4.34 -14.11
CA ASN A 96 13.85 5.56 -13.33
C ASN A 96 13.95 5.29 -11.83
N PHE A 97 13.10 4.40 -11.29
CA PHE A 97 13.20 3.95 -9.90
C PHE A 97 14.55 3.29 -9.61
N ALA A 98 14.95 2.35 -10.45
CA ALA A 98 16.22 1.64 -10.30
C ALA A 98 17.44 2.57 -10.41
N ALA A 99 17.38 3.59 -11.29
CA ALA A 99 18.39 4.63 -11.41
C ALA A 99 18.38 5.65 -10.24
N GLY A 100 17.35 5.62 -9.37
CA GLY A 100 17.26 6.52 -8.22
C GLY A 100 16.78 7.93 -8.54
N GLY A 101 16.21 8.16 -9.74
CA GLY A 101 15.73 9.48 -10.19
C GLY A 101 14.31 9.84 -9.81
N ALA A 102 13.48 8.86 -9.43
CA ALA A 102 12.09 9.08 -9.05
C ALA A 102 11.96 9.72 -7.65
N ALA A 103 10.85 10.41 -7.41
CA ALA A 103 10.57 11.08 -6.14
C ALA A 103 10.70 10.11 -4.94
N VAL A 104 10.09 8.94 -5.03
CA VAL A 104 10.16 7.93 -3.97
C VAL A 104 11.59 7.46 -3.71
N ALA A 105 12.42 7.32 -4.74
CA ALA A 105 13.82 6.92 -4.61
C ALA A 105 14.67 7.99 -3.90
N VAL A 106 14.39 9.28 -4.17
CA VAL A 106 15.01 10.41 -3.46
C VAL A 106 14.62 10.37 -1.98
N LEU A 107 13.33 10.21 -1.68
CA LEU A 107 12.83 10.16 -0.31
C LEU A 107 13.36 8.93 0.45
N ALA A 108 13.44 7.76 -0.21
CA ALA A 108 14.00 6.54 0.38
C ALA A 108 15.46 6.74 0.81
N ARG A 109 16.29 7.33 -0.05
CA ARG A 109 17.69 7.65 0.31
C ARG A 109 17.77 8.62 1.49
N ARG A 110 16.90 9.64 1.53
CA ARG A 110 16.87 10.63 2.64
C ARG A 110 16.46 9.99 3.96
N ALA A 111 15.53 9.04 3.94
CA ALA A 111 15.04 8.33 5.11
C ALA A 111 15.91 7.15 5.54
N GLY A 112 16.96 6.80 4.78
CA GLY A 112 17.78 5.61 5.03
C GLY A 112 17.05 4.29 4.73
N ALA A 113 16.05 4.30 3.84
CA ALA A 113 15.28 3.11 3.48
C ALA A 113 15.96 2.29 2.37
N ASN A 114 15.91 0.98 2.49
CA ASN A 114 16.31 0.05 1.45
C ASN A 114 15.17 -0.11 0.44
N MET A 115 15.38 0.41 -0.79
CA MET A 115 14.38 0.34 -1.85
C MET A 115 14.62 -0.87 -2.76
N THR A 116 13.55 -1.60 -3.04
CA THR A 116 13.50 -2.69 -4.01
C THR A 116 12.49 -2.35 -5.11
N VAL A 117 12.87 -2.52 -6.37
CA VAL A 117 11.99 -2.32 -7.54
C VAL A 117 11.63 -3.68 -8.11
N VAL A 118 10.33 -3.99 -8.15
CA VAL A 118 9.80 -5.32 -8.51
C VAL A 118 8.89 -5.20 -9.72
N ASN A 119 9.32 -5.72 -10.86
CA ASN A 119 8.46 -5.87 -12.03
C ASN A 119 7.70 -7.20 -11.95
N LEU A 120 6.38 -7.12 -11.78
CA LEU A 120 5.48 -8.27 -11.75
C LEU A 120 4.97 -8.64 -13.15
N GLY A 121 4.95 -7.67 -14.07
CA GLY A 121 4.54 -7.90 -15.45
C GLY A 121 4.27 -6.61 -16.21
N THR A 122 5.21 -6.25 -17.07
CA THR A 122 5.07 -5.12 -18.01
C THR A 122 5.07 -5.62 -19.45
N VAL A 123 4.33 -4.95 -20.33
CA VAL A 123 4.31 -5.21 -21.78
C VAL A 123 5.70 -4.96 -22.35
N SER A 124 6.31 -3.83 -21.99
CA SER A 124 7.68 -3.49 -22.36
C SER A 124 8.70 -4.21 -21.48
N ALA A 125 9.79 -4.69 -22.05
CA ALA A 125 10.80 -5.45 -21.33
C ALA A 125 11.62 -4.56 -20.39
N THR A 126 11.89 -5.05 -19.18
CA THR A 126 12.78 -4.40 -18.18
C THR A 126 13.92 -5.34 -17.73
N ALA A 127 14.06 -6.49 -18.34
CA ALA A 127 15.07 -7.49 -17.94
C ALA A 127 16.54 -6.98 -18.07
N HIS A 128 16.75 -5.95 -18.88
CA HIS A 128 18.05 -5.31 -19.08
C HIS A 128 18.37 -4.19 -18.07
N VAL A 129 17.41 -3.85 -17.19
CA VAL A 129 17.58 -2.77 -16.20
C VAL A 129 18.23 -3.32 -14.94
N PRO A 130 19.47 -2.90 -14.60
CA PRO A 130 20.13 -3.33 -13.36
C PRO A 130 19.33 -2.91 -12.12
N GLY A 131 19.34 -3.76 -11.10
CA GLY A 131 18.65 -3.47 -9.84
C GLY A 131 17.15 -3.74 -9.83
N VAL A 132 16.54 -4.12 -10.97
CA VAL A 132 15.13 -4.53 -11.05
C VAL A 132 14.98 -6.02 -10.86
N ILE A 133 14.13 -6.41 -9.93
CA ILE A 133 13.72 -7.80 -9.74
C ILE A 133 12.55 -8.09 -10.68
N ASN A 134 12.77 -9.00 -11.64
CA ASN A 134 11.77 -9.36 -12.64
C ASN A 134 11.12 -10.71 -12.30
N HIS A 135 9.92 -10.70 -11.76
CA HIS A 135 9.12 -11.92 -11.55
C HIS A 135 8.34 -12.33 -12.81
N LYS A 136 7.90 -11.36 -13.60
CA LYS A 136 7.20 -11.54 -14.87
C LYS A 136 6.09 -12.60 -14.80
N LEU A 137 5.10 -12.35 -13.93
CA LEU A 137 3.96 -13.25 -13.70
C LEU A 137 3.04 -13.34 -14.94
N ALA A 138 2.94 -12.22 -15.66
CA ALA A 138 2.23 -12.05 -16.92
C ALA A 138 2.82 -10.83 -17.67
N PRO A 139 2.47 -10.57 -18.94
CA PRO A 139 2.82 -9.31 -19.63
C PRO A 139 2.09 -8.06 -19.09
N GLY A 140 1.22 -8.23 -18.12
CA GLY A 140 0.27 -7.29 -17.54
C GLY A 140 -1.04 -8.01 -17.26
N THR A 141 -2.06 -7.30 -16.77
CA THR A 141 -3.41 -7.88 -16.62
C THR A 141 -4.12 -7.95 -17.99
N ALA A 142 -5.16 -8.78 -18.08
CA ALA A 142 -6.15 -8.66 -19.14
C ALA A 142 -6.99 -7.38 -18.93
N ASP A 143 -7.72 -6.99 -19.99
CA ASP A 143 -8.74 -5.95 -19.88
C ASP A 143 -9.95 -6.49 -19.11
N PHE A 144 -10.19 -5.98 -17.93
CA PHE A 144 -11.27 -6.44 -17.08
C PHE A 144 -12.68 -6.11 -17.63
N THR A 145 -12.77 -5.27 -18.65
CA THR A 145 -14.04 -5.05 -19.35
C THR A 145 -14.42 -6.24 -20.26
N GLU A 146 -13.46 -7.08 -20.61
CA GLU A 146 -13.65 -8.22 -21.52
C GLU A 146 -13.48 -9.59 -20.83
N ALA A 147 -12.54 -9.70 -19.89
CA ALA A 147 -12.21 -10.93 -19.17
C ALA A 147 -11.75 -10.62 -17.74
N PRO A 148 -11.68 -11.60 -16.80
CA PRO A 148 -11.03 -11.36 -15.52
C PRO A 148 -9.61 -10.83 -15.71
N ALA A 149 -9.22 -9.81 -14.92
CA ALA A 149 -7.91 -9.16 -15.01
C ALA A 149 -6.75 -10.15 -14.92
N MET A 150 -6.91 -11.23 -14.13
CA MET A 150 -5.91 -12.27 -13.99
C MET A 150 -6.53 -13.65 -13.69
N SER A 151 -5.76 -14.70 -13.92
CA SER A 151 -6.13 -16.07 -13.51
C SER A 151 -5.99 -16.23 -11.99
N GLN A 152 -6.62 -17.26 -11.40
CA GLN A 152 -6.44 -17.61 -10.00
C GLN A 152 -4.97 -17.86 -9.66
N ALA A 153 -4.24 -18.57 -10.53
CA ALA A 153 -2.84 -18.84 -10.34
C ALA A 153 -1.98 -17.56 -10.38
N THR A 154 -2.32 -16.61 -11.25
CA THR A 154 -1.63 -15.32 -11.35
C THR A 154 -1.88 -14.47 -10.10
N LEU A 155 -3.13 -14.43 -9.61
CA LEU A 155 -3.46 -13.75 -8.33
C LEU A 155 -2.65 -14.33 -7.17
N ALA A 156 -2.64 -15.67 -7.04
CA ALA A 156 -1.89 -16.33 -5.96
C ALA A 156 -0.40 -15.99 -6.00
N LYS A 157 0.19 -15.98 -7.20
CA LYS A 157 1.60 -15.60 -7.38
C LYS A 157 1.85 -14.12 -7.07
N ALA A 158 0.94 -13.22 -7.43
CA ALA A 158 1.08 -11.79 -7.14
C ALA A 158 1.01 -11.50 -5.63
N LEU A 159 0.03 -12.08 -4.92
CA LEU A 159 -0.07 -12.01 -3.46
C LEU A 159 1.21 -12.53 -2.77
N ALA A 160 1.69 -13.70 -3.19
CA ALA A 160 2.90 -14.31 -2.63
C ALA A 160 4.17 -13.51 -2.97
N ALA A 161 4.24 -12.89 -4.15
CA ALA A 161 5.34 -12.00 -4.52
C ALA A 161 5.40 -10.79 -3.58
N GLY A 162 4.25 -10.18 -3.27
CA GLY A 162 4.18 -9.11 -2.28
C GLY A 162 4.70 -9.54 -0.91
N ALA A 163 4.21 -10.67 -0.40
CA ALA A 163 4.65 -11.24 0.87
C ALA A 163 6.16 -11.56 0.90
N HIS A 164 6.73 -12.02 -0.22
CA HIS A 164 8.15 -12.34 -0.34
C HIS A 164 9.05 -11.11 -0.13
N HIS A 165 8.61 -9.94 -0.61
CA HIS A 165 9.38 -8.70 -0.52
C HIS A 165 9.28 -7.97 0.82
N VAL A 166 8.46 -8.43 1.75
CA VAL A 166 8.52 -8.02 3.15
C VAL A 166 9.59 -8.86 3.85
N THR A 167 10.83 -8.39 3.85
CA THR A 167 11.94 -9.14 4.45
C THR A 167 11.82 -9.22 5.97
N PRO A 168 12.23 -10.33 6.60
CA PRO A 168 12.24 -10.43 8.07
C PRO A 168 13.11 -9.33 8.72
N ASN A 169 12.76 -8.99 9.96
CA ASN A 169 13.49 -8.02 10.79
C ASN A 169 13.44 -6.56 10.30
N LEU A 170 12.54 -6.19 9.41
CA LEU A 170 12.24 -4.78 9.19
C LEU A 170 11.61 -4.17 10.44
N SER A 171 11.94 -2.93 10.73
CA SER A 171 11.26 -2.13 11.75
C SER A 171 10.08 -1.32 11.16
N LEU A 172 10.05 -1.18 9.83
CA LEU A 172 8.98 -0.52 9.08
C LEU A 172 8.98 -1.02 7.62
N PHE A 173 7.81 -1.30 7.07
CA PHE A 173 7.60 -1.57 5.66
C PHE A 173 6.86 -0.41 4.98
N VAL A 174 7.24 -0.09 3.75
CA VAL A 174 6.54 0.86 2.87
C VAL A 174 6.23 0.17 1.56
N GLY A 175 4.97 0.22 1.14
CA GLY A 175 4.52 -0.28 -0.15
C GLY A 175 4.37 0.85 -1.16
N GLY A 176 5.06 0.75 -2.30
CA GLY A 176 4.87 1.61 -3.47
C GLY A 176 4.32 0.83 -4.65
N GLU A 177 3.77 1.52 -5.62
CA GLU A 177 3.17 0.92 -6.81
C GLU A 177 3.46 1.76 -8.07
N MET A 178 3.45 1.10 -9.22
CA MET A 178 3.49 1.75 -10.53
C MET A 178 2.74 0.92 -11.57
N GLY A 179 1.82 1.56 -12.27
CA GLY A 179 1.14 0.93 -13.40
C GLY A 179 0.26 1.92 -14.16
N ILE A 180 0.52 2.08 -15.46
CA ILE A 180 -0.35 2.92 -16.27
C ILE A 180 -1.77 2.33 -16.30
N ALA A 181 -2.78 3.15 -15.99
CA ALA A 181 -4.19 2.81 -15.82
C ALA A 181 -4.57 2.13 -14.48
N ASN A 182 -3.65 1.96 -13.53
CA ASN A 182 -3.92 1.30 -12.25
C ASN A 182 -4.94 2.04 -11.37
N THR A 183 -5.08 3.38 -11.48
CA THR A 183 -6.14 4.13 -10.80
C THR A 183 -7.54 3.69 -11.23
N THR A 184 -7.70 3.21 -12.49
CA THR A 184 -8.96 2.67 -12.98
C THR A 184 -9.25 1.30 -12.37
N SER A 185 -8.24 0.41 -12.30
CA SER A 185 -8.37 -0.88 -11.61
C SER A 185 -8.62 -0.70 -10.12
N ALA A 186 -7.90 0.19 -9.45
CA ALA A 186 -8.13 0.50 -8.04
C ALA A 186 -9.55 1.03 -7.79
N ALA A 187 -10.06 1.93 -8.65
CA ALA A 187 -11.44 2.42 -8.56
C ALA A 187 -12.46 1.28 -8.73
N ALA A 188 -12.24 0.37 -9.69
CA ALA A 188 -13.10 -0.79 -9.91
C ALA A 188 -13.10 -1.75 -8.70
N VAL A 189 -11.92 -2.05 -8.16
CA VAL A 189 -11.77 -2.88 -6.94
C VAL A 189 -12.48 -2.20 -5.76
N TYR A 190 -12.24 -0.90 -5.54
CA TYR A 190 -12.86 -0.19 -4.43
C TYR A 190 -14.38 -0.12 -4.56
N ALA A 191 -14.89 0.20 -5.76
CA ALA A 191 -16.34 0.21 -6.02
C ALA A 191 -16.98 -1.15 -5.70
N ALA A 192 -16.35 -2.26 -6.11
CA ALA A 192 -16.83 -3.62 -5.82
C ALA A 192 -16.75 -3.94 -4.33
N LEU A 193 -15.64 -3.64 -3.67
CA LEU A 193 -15.45 -3.90 -2.24
C LEU A 193 -16.46 -3.13 -1.38
N ALA A 194 -16.69 -1.86 -1.66
CA ALA A 194 -17.47 -0.95 -0.83
C ALA A 194 -18.93 -0.79 -1.29
N GLY A 195 -19.33 -1.44 -2.40
CA GLY A 195 -20.67 -1.29 -2.98
C GLY A 195 -20.94 0.15 -3.45
N ARG A 196 -19.91 0.83 -3.99
CA ARG A 196 -19.99 2.22 -4.43
C ARG A 196 -20.27 2.31 -5.92
N GLU A 197 -20.93 3.39 -6.32
CA GLU A 197 -21.09 3.72 -7.75
C GLU A 197 -19.76 4.17 -8.35
N ALA A 198 -19.47 3.76 -9.59
CA ALA A 198 -18.22 4.10 -10.30
C ALA A 198 -17.94 5.61 -10.32
N ALA A 199 -18.96 6.42 -10.61
CA ALA A 199 -18.84 7.88 -10.70
C ALA A 199 -18.32 8.55 -9.42
N THR A 200 -18.54 7.92 -8.26
CA THR A 200 -18.14 8.50 -6.95
C THR A 200 -16.68 8.21 -6.58
N VAL A 201 -16.06 7.20 -7.20
CA VAL A 201 -14.74 6.70 -6.81
C VAL A 201 -13.65 6.93 -7.84
N ILE A 202 -14.02 7.32 -9.07
CA ILE A 202 -13.06 7.61 -10.13
C ILE A 202 -12.48 9.01 -10.00
N GLY A 203 -11.20 9.15 -10.34
CA GLY A 203 -10.47 10.41 -10.42
C GLY A 203 -9.76 10.57 -11.75
N ARG A 204 -9.12 11.73 -11.94
CA ARG A 204 -8.38 12.02 -13.18
C ARG A 204 -7.06 11.23 -13.28
N GLY A 205 -6.61 10.59 -12.21
CA GLY A 205 -5.36 9.81 -12.18
C GLY A 205 -4.20 10.59 -12.77
N THR A 206 -3.63 10.10 -13.87
CA THR A 206 -2.50 10.73 -14.59
C THR A 206 -2.85 12.07 -15.27
N GLY A 207 -4.06 12.60 -15.10
CA GLY A 207 -4.47 13.89 -15.65
C GLY A 207 -5.32 13.77 -16.93
N VAL A 208 -6.15 12.75 -17.06
CA VAL A 208 -7.08 12.62 -18.20
C VAL A 208 -8.06 13.79 -18.26
N ASN A 209 -8.46 14.17 -19.47
CA ASN A 209 -9.53 15.13 -19.74
C ASN A 209 -10.92 14.52 -19.44
N ASP A 210 -11.99 15.26 -19.71
CA ASP A 210 -13.36 14.81 -19.43
C ASP A 210 -13.76 13.57 -20.26
N ALA A 211 -13.28 13.44 -21.49
CA ALA A 211 -13.50 12.24 -22.29
C ALA A 211 -12.81 11.01 -21.68
N GLY A 212 -11.57 11.15 -21.20
CA GLY A 212 -10.86 10.09 -20.49
C GLY A 212 -11.51 9.75 -19.14
N LEU A 213 -12.07 10.73 -18.43
CA LEU A 213 -12.82 10.49 -17.20
C LEU A 213 -14.11 9.70 -17.46
N ALA A 214 -14.85 10.03 -18.53
CA ALA A 214 -16.03 9.28 -18.96
C ALA A 214 -15.65 7.84 -19.40
N ALA A 215 -14.52 7.67 -20.11
CA ALA A 215 -14.01 6.35 -20.48
C ALA A 215 -13.68 5.51 -19.23
N LYS A 216 -13.06 6.10 -18.20
CA LYS A 216 -12.83 5.42 -16.91
C LYS A 216 -14.12 4.96 -16.26
N GLN A 217 -15.14 5.84 -16.22
CA GLN A 217 -16.43 5.50 -15.64
C GLN A 217 -17.05 4.31 -16.36
N THR A 218 -17.13 4.39 -17.69
CA THR A 218 -17.67 3.32 -18.53
C THR A 218 -16.92 2.00 -18.34
N ALA A 219 -15.59 2.04 -18.29
CA ALA A 219 -14.78 0.84 -18.08
C ALA A 219 -15.05 0.21 -16.71
N VAL A 220 -15.13 1.00 -15.63
CA VAL A 220 -15.43 0.52 -14.27
C VAL A 220 -16.83 -0.08 -14.22
N GLU A 221 -17.86 0.59 -14.75
CA GLU A 221 -19.26 0.11 -14.81
C GLU A 221 -19.38 -1.22 -15.57
N ARG A 222 -18.71 -1.34 -16.73
CA ARG A 222 -18.66 -2.58 -17.51
C ARG A 222 -18.01 -3.72 -16.73
N GLY A 223 -16.88 -3.44 -16.09
CA GLY A 223 -16.16 -4.41 -15.25
C GLY A 223 -17.02 -4.89 -14.08
N LEU A 224 -17.66 -3.99 -13.35
CA LEU A 224 -18.56 -4.32 -12.24
C LEU A 224 -19.72 -5.19 -12.71
N THR A 225 -20.42 -4.77 -13.78
CA THR A 225 -21.57 -5.51 -14.34
C THR A 225 -21.17 -6.91 -14.79
N ARG A 226 -20.04 -7.03 -15.49
CA ARG A 226 -19.56 -8.31 -16.02
C ARG A 226 -19.20 -9.30 -14.92
N HIS A 227 -18.56 -8.85 -13.85
CA HIS A 227 -17.92 -9.73 -12.88
C HIS A 227 -18.68 -9.86 -11.57
N ALA A 228 -19.71 -9.03 -11.29
CA ALA A 228 -20.49 -9.11 -10.04
C ALA A 228 -21.01 -10.52 -9.71
N PRO A 229 -21.48 -11.33 -10.69
CA PRO A 229 -21.92 -12.69 -10.40
C PRO A 229 -20.81 -13.60 -9.83
N ALA A 230 -19.52 -13.28 -10.11
CA ALA A 230 -18.40 -14.12 -9.70
C ALA A 230 -18.15 -14.11 -8.18
N TRP A 231 -18.51 -13.04 -7.48
CA TRP A 231 -18.35 -12.95 -6.02
C TRP A 231 -19.67 -12.89 -5.24
N ALA A 232 -20.80 -12.91 -5.95
CA ALA A 232 -22.10 -12.91 -5.31
C ALA A 232 -22.30 -14.15 -4.39
N GLY A 233 -22.72 -13.92 -3.15
CA GLY A 233 -22.96 -15.00 -2.18
C GLY A 233 -21.70 -15.60 -1.54
N GLN A 234 -20.51 -15.12 -1.87
CA GLN A 234 -19.27 -15.52 -1.18
C GLN A 234 -19.13 -14.77 0.16
N ASP A 235 -18.40 -15.37 1.11
CA ASP A 235 -17.96 -14.63 2.30
C ASP A 235 -17.00 -13.50 1.92
N GLN A 236 -16.78 -12.57 2.86
CA GLN A 236 -16.02 -11.34 2.61
C GLN A 236 -14.60 -11.61 2.09
N ALA A 237 -13.88 -12.59 2.65
CA ALA A 237 -12.50 -12.84 2.27
C ALA A 237 -12.41 -13.47 0.86
N ASN A 238 -13.26 -14.45 0.56
CA ASN A 238 -13.31 -15.09 -0.75
C ASN A 238 -13.82 -14.10 -1.82
N ALA A 239 -14.84 -13.30 -1.52
CA ALA A 239 -15.33 -12.24 -2.40
C ALA A 239 -14.21 -11.23 -2.72
N THR A 240 -13.42 -10.82 -1.71
CA THR A 240 -12.30 -9.88 -1.90
C THR A 240 -11.23 -10.45 -2.83
N GLN A 241 -10.84 -11.72 -2.66
CA GLN A 241 -9.90 -12.39 -3.55
C GLN A 241 -10.45 -12.48 -4.99
N THR A 242 -11.74 -12.77 -5.13
CA THR A 242 -12.42 -12.85 -6.43
C THR A 242 -12.46 -11.46 -7.10
N ILE A 243 -12.76 -10.41 -6.36
CA ILE A 243 -12.76 -9.02 -6.85
C ILE A 243 -11.36 -8.62 -7.32
N LEU A 244 -10.32 -8.89 -6.52
CA LEU A 244 -8.92 -8.64 -6.92
C LEU A 244 -8.57 -9.39 -8.21
N ARG A 245 -8.97 -10.65 -8.34
CA ARG A 245 -8.76 -11.45 -9.55
C ARG A 245 -9.44 -10.87 -10.78
N CYS A 246 -10.67 -10.41 -10.62
CA CYS A 246 -11.49 -9.94 -11.74
C CYS A 246 -11.16 -8.52 -12.18
N LEU A 247 -10.86 -7.60 -11.24
CA LEU A 247 -10.79 -6.16 -11.48
C LEU A 247 -9.43 -5.54 -11.13
N GLY A 248 -8.58 -6.27 -10.39
CA GLY A 248 -7.36 -5.71 -9.79
C GLY A 248 -6.18 -5.59 -10.75
N GLY A 249 -5.02 -5.37 -10.15
CA GLY A 249 -3.71 -5.32 -10.78
C GLY A 249 -2.74 -6.27 -10.09
N LEU A 250 -1.67 -6.66 -10.78
CA LEU A 250 -0.65 -7.52 -10.18
C LEU A 250 0.03 -6.82 -8.99
N GLU A 251 0.30 -5.52 -9.11
CA GLU A 251 0.91 -4.70 -8.09
C GLU A 251 -0.07 -4.41 -6.93
N ILE A 252 -1.37 -4.25 -7.22
CA ILE A 252 -2.41 -4.09 -6.19
C ILE A 252 -2.53 -5.38 -5.36
N ALA A 253 -2.53 -6.53 -6.02
CA ALA A 253 -2.52 -7.84 -5.36
C ALA A 253 -1.22 -8.05 -4.55
N ALA A 254 -0.07 -7.66 -5.09
CA ALA A 254 1.20 -7.75 -4.38
C ALA A 254 1.21 -6.87 -3.11
N LEU A 255 0.74 -5.63 -3.20
CA LEU A 255 0.58 -4.76 -2.02
C LEU A 255 -0.35 -5.39 -0.98
N THR A 256 -1.48 -5.96 -1.41
CA THR A 256 -2.41 -6.67 -0.51
C THR A 256 -1.69 -7.81 0.23
N GLY A 257 -0.95 -8.65 -0.48
CA GLY A 257 -0.16 -9.74 0.12
C GLY A 257 0.96 -9.25 1.02
N ALA A 258 1.61 -8.14 0.65
CA ALA A 258 2.67 -7.52 1.46
C ALA A 258 2.13 -7.02 2.81
N TYR A 259 0.99 -6.32 2.84
CA TYR A 259 0.38 -5.83 4.07
C TYR A 259 -0.03 -6.97 5.01
N ILE A 260 -0.63 -8.05 4.46
CA ILE A 260 -0.97 -9.23 5.26
C ILE A 260 0.30 -9.86 5.87
N ALA A 261 1.32 -10.10 5.03
CA ALA A 261 2.56 -10.72 5.49
C ALA A 261 3.33 -9.85 6.49
N ALA A 262 3.32 -8.52 6.32
CA ALA A 262 3.93 -7.59 7.26
C ALA A 262 3.27 -7.69 8.65
N ALA A 263 1.94 -7.65 8.71
CA ALA A 263 1.17 -7.79 9.95
C ALA A 263 1.41 -9.15 10.65
N GLN A 264 1.46 -10.24 9.87
CA GLN A 264 1.78 -11.58 10.39
C GLN A 264 3.19 -11.66 11.00
N ARG A 265 4.14 -10.91 10.44
CA ARG A 265 5.53 -10.83 10.90
C ARG A 265 5.77 -9.79 11.99
N GLY A 266 4.75 -9.08 12.42
CA GLY A 266 4.87 -8.01 13.42
C GLY A 266 5.62 -6.79 12.90
N ILE A 267 5.46 -6.47 11.61
CA ILE A 267 6.11 -5.33 10.95
C ILE A 267 5.03 -4.31 10.59
N PRO A 268 5.05 -3.10 11.20
CA PRO A 268 4.11 -2.05 10.81
C PRO A 268 4.35 -1.59 9.37
N SER A 269 3.28 -1.25 8.67
CA SER A 269 3.32 -0.83 7.28
C SER A 269 2.79 0.59 7.11
N VAL A 270 3.50 1.43 6.35
CA VAL A 270 2.98 2.75 5.94
C VAL A 270 2.28 2.62 4.59
N VAL A 271 1.01 2.97 4.60
CA VAL A 271 0.13 3.00 3.42
C VAL A 271 0.25 4.35 2.73
N ASP A 272 0.45 4.35 1.42
CA ASP A 272 0.55 5.54 0.58
C ASP A 272 -0.84 6.14 0.26
N GLY A 273 -1.07 6.50 -0.99
CA GLY A 273 -2.28 7.14 -1.48
C GLY A 273 -3.43 6.18 -1.81
N PHE A 274 -4.23 6.56 -2.82
CA PHE A 274 -5.47 5.88 -3.17
C PHE A 274 -5.29 4.39 -3.48
N ILE A 275 -4.38 4.05 -4.40
CA ILE A 275 -4.21 2.67 -4.87
C ILE A 275 -3.72 1.76 -3.73
N ALA A 276 -2.72 2.24 -2.97
CA ALA A 276 -2.19 1.52 -1.82
C ALA A 276 -3.24 1.34 -0.71
N SER A 277 -4.12 2.34 -0.50
CA SER A 277 -5.23 2.25 0.45
C SER A 277 -6.31 1.26 0.01
N VAL A 278 -6.56 1.12 -1.30
CA VAL A 278 -7.45 0.06 -1.82
C VAL A 278 -6.86 -1.32 -1.58
N ALA A 279 -5.54 -1.50 -1.78
CA ALA A 279 -4.85 -2.74 -1.45
C ALA A 279 -4.87 -3.03 0.06
N ALA A 280 -4.74 -2.01 0.91
CA ALA A 280 -4.85 -2.12 2.36
C ALA A 280 -6.28 -2.51 2.79
N LEU A 281 -7.31 -1.92 2.18
CA LEU A 281 -8.71 -2.32 2.42
C LEU A 281 -8.95 -3.78 2.04
N ALA A 282 -8.40 -4.23 0.90
CA ALA A 282 -8.49 -5.63 0.50
C ALA A 282 -7.78 -6.54 1.52
N ALA A 283 -6.60 -6.15 2.01
CA ALA A 283 -5.86 -6.89 3.03
C ALA A 283 -6.66 -7.02 4.34
N VAL A 284 -7.25 -5.93 4.81
CA VAL A 284 -8.10 -5.91 6.02
C VAL A 284 -9.37 -6.76 5.84
N ARG A 285 -9.96 -6.78 4.65
CA ARG A 285 -11.13 -7.61 4.37
C ARG A 285 -10.82 -9.10 4.29
N ILE A 286 -9.61 -9.46 3.86
CA ILE A 286 -9.15 -10.85 3.87
C ILE A 286 -8.74 -11.27 5.29
N ASN A 287 -8.01 -10.40 6.01
CA ASN A 287 -7.51 -10.67 7.36
C ASN A 287 -7.67 -9.40 8.23
N PRO A 288 -8.76 -9.31 9.01
CA PRO A 288 -9.09 -8.09 9.75
C PRO A 288 -8.00 -7.60 10.72
N GLY A 289 -7.19 -8.50 11.27
CA GLY A 289 -6.11 -8.13 12.17
C GLY A 289 -5.01 -7.27 11.52
N VAL A 290 -4.96 -7.21 10.19
CA VAL A 290 -4.02 -6.33 9.46
C VAL A 290 -4.23 -4.87 9.80
N ALA A 291 -5.47 -4.45 10.10
CA ALA A 291 -5.80 -3.05 10.44
C ALA A 291 -4.94 -2.50 11.59
N ASP A 292 -4.60 -3.33 12.57
CA ASP A 292 -3.80 -2.95 13.74
C ASP A 292 -2.32 -2.65 13.41
N TRP A 293 -1.88 -2.95 12.19
CA TRP A 293 -0.49 -2.84 11.73
C TRP A 293 -0.28 -1.81 10.64
N LEU A 294 -1.31 -0.98 10.34
CA LEU A 294 -1.27 0.01 9.27
C LEU A 294 -1.14 1.44 9.80
N VAL A 295 -0.21 2.19 9.23
CA VAL A 295 -0.09 3.65 9.37
C VAL A 295 -0.41 4.28 8.02
N TYR A 296 -1.33 5.22 7.97
CA TYR A 296 -1.65 5.93 6.72
C TYR A 296 -0.77 7.18 6.61
N GLY A 297 0.11 7.17 5.60
CA GLY A 297 1.16 8.18 5.45
C GLY A 297 0.60 9.57 5.15
N HIS A 298 -0.34 9.65 4.21
CA HIS A 298 -0.90 10.94 3.83
C HIS A 298 -2.34 10.83 3.33
N ARG A 299 -3.04 11.96 3.33
CA ARG A 299 -4.27 12.16 2.57
C ARG A 299 -3.88 12.53 1.14
N SER A 300 -4.15 11.65 0.18
CA SER A 300 -3.95 11.96 -1.24
C SER A 300 -5.09 12.84 -1.76
N ALA A 301 -4.75 13.77 -2.66
CA ALA A 301 -5.74 14.59 -3.39
C ALA A 301 -6.44 13.81 -4.54
N GLU A 302 -6.22 12.50 -4.69
CA GLU A 302 -6.99 11.67 -5.63
C GLU A 302 -8.43 11.50 -5.14
N ALA A 303 -9.41 11.70 -6.03
CA ALA A 303 -10.82 11.86 -5.67
C ALA A 303 -11.41 10.70 -4.84
N GLY A 304 -11.08 9.45 -5.17
CA GLY A 304 -11.56 8.27 -4.44
C GLY A 304 -10.94 8.06 -3.07
N HIS A 305 -9.81 8.73 -2.75
CA HIS A 305 -9.05 8.43 -1.55
C HIS A 305 -9.77 8.79 -0.26
N ALA A 306 -10.45 9.93 -0.23
CA ALA A 306 -11.21 10.35 0.96
C ALA A 306 -12.27 9.31 1.38
N GLN A 307 -12.90 8.65 0.40
CA GLN A 307 -13.90 7.62 0.67
C GLN A 307 -13.27 6.32 1.20
N VAL A 308 -12.14 5.88 0.62
CA VAL A 308 -11.41 4.71 1.14
C VAL A 308 -10.95 4.96 2.57
N LEU A 309 -10.45 6.17 2.85
CA LEU A 309 -10.08 6.56 4.21
C LEU A 309 -11.28 6.55 5.15
N ALA A 310 -12.46 7.02 4.72
CA ALA A 310 -13.67 6.98 5.54
C ALA A 310 -14.07 5.53 5.91
N ASP A 311 -13.94 4.59 4.96
CA ASP A 311 -14.26 3.18 5.20
C ASP A 311 -13.22 2.46 6.09
N LEU A 312 -11.97 2.90 6.07
CA LEU A 312 -10.87 2.38 6.90
C LEU A 312 -10.75 3.10 8.25
N ASN A 313 -11.38 4.27 8.38
CA ASN A 313 -11.36 5.15 9.56
C ASN A 313 -9.95 5.51 10.10
N PRO A 314 -8.95 5.75 9.25
CA PRO A 314 -7.64 6.13 9.71
C PRO A 314 -7.52 7.64 9.91
N HIS A 315 -6.42 8.01 10.57
CA HIS A 315 -5.98 9.39 10.64
C HIS A 315 -4.64 9.54 9.89
N PRO A 316 -4.58 9.96 8.63
CA PRO A 316 -3.34 10.15 7.87
C PRO A 316 -2.38 11.12 8.57
N LEU A 317 -1.06 10.88 8.45
CA LEU A 317 -0.05 11.71 9.11
C LEU A 317 0.13 13.07 8.42
N LEU A 318 -0.02 13.11 7.10
CA LEU A 318 0.20 14.31 6.28
C LEU A 318 -1.02 14.63 5.41
N ASP A 319 -1.21 15.91 5.13
CA ASP A 319 -2.14 16.45 4.14
C ASP A 319 -1.41 17.57 3.39
N LEU A 320 -0.86 17.26 2.21
CA LEU A 320 0.03 18.10 1.41
C LEU A 320 -0.41 18.18 -0.06
N ASP A 321 -1.67 17.90 -0.35
CA ASP A 321 -2.23 17.87 -1.70
C ASP A 321 -1.49 16.95 -2.69
N MET A 322 -0.69 15.99 -2.19
CA MET A 322 0.05 15.04 -3.01
C MET A 322 -0.89 14.03 -3.67
N ARG A 323 -0.60 13.66 -4.94
CA ARG A 323 -1.32 12.63 -5.69
C ARG A 323 -0.44 11.88 -6.70
N LEU A 324 0.83 11.71 -6.38
CA LEU A 324 1.78 11.07 -7.29
C LEU A 324 1.68 9.54 -7.27
N GLY A 325 1.47 8.93 -6.10
CA GLY A 325 1.61 7.50 -5.89
C GLY A 325 3.06 7.08 -5.66
N GLU A 326 3.46 5.92 -6.12
CA GLU A 326 4.82 5.35 -6.07
C GLU A 326 5.29 4.98 -4.66
N GLY A 327 4.51 5.23 -3.61
CA GLY A 327 4.93 5.20 -2.21
C GLY A 327 5.48 6.54 -1.71
N SER A 328 5.33 7.62 -2.51
CA SER A 328 5.96 8.91 -2.22
C SER A 328 5.39 9.61 -0.99
N GLY A 329 4.09 9.62 -0.80
CA GLY A 329 3.45 10.19 0.39
C GLY A 329 3.76 9.40 1.65
N ALA A 330 3.77 8.06 1.52
CA ALA A 330 4.20 7.17 2.60
C ALA A 330 5.66 7.44 3.00
N MET A 331 6.58 7.50 2.04
CA MET A 331 7.99 7.80 2.34
C MET A 331 8.20 9.21 2.92
N MET A 332 7.40 10.19 2.51
CA MET A 332 7.43 11.53 3.12
C MET A 332 7.05 11.49 4.60
N SER A 333 6.06 10.66 4.97
CA SER A 333 5.63 10.51 6.36
C SER A 333 6.62 9.74 7.25
N VAL A 334 7.54 8.97 6.67
CA VAL A 334 8.58 8.26 7.43
C VAL A 334 9.42 9.23 8.26
N SER A 335 9.75 10.42 7.73
CA SER A 335 10.48 11.43 8.50
C SER A 335 9.70 11.94 9.72
N ILE A 336 8.37 12.00 9.62
CA ILE A 336 7.50 12.37 10.74
C ILE A 336 7.52 11.25 11.81
N ILE A 337 7.46 9.99 11.38
CA ILE A 337 7.58 8.84 12.29
C ILE A 337 8.94 8.85 12.98
N GLN A 338 10.04 9.05 12.24
CA GLN A 338 11.40 9.16 12.81
C GLN A 338 11.46 10.25 13.90
N ASN A 339 10.93 11.44 13.60
CA ASN A 339 10.87 12.54 14.57
C ASN A 339 10.01 12.20 15.79
N ALA A 340 8.86 11.55 15.61
CA ALA A 340 7.99 11.13 16.72
C ALA A 340 8.72 10.18 17.68
N LEU A 341 9.45 9.20 17.14
CA LEU A 341 10.20 8.24 17.93
C LEU A 341 11.43 8.88 18.61
N ALA A 342 12.12 9.80 17.92
CA ALA A 342 13.23 10.54 18.50
C ALA A 342 12.77 11.44 19.66
N LEU A 343 11.66 12.19 19.49
CA LEU A 343 11.08 12.97 20.58
C LEU A 343 10.72 12.09 21.79
N HIS A 344 10.09 10.95 21.53
CA HIS A 344 9.75 10.01 22.61
C HIS A 344 10.99 9.44 23.33
N ALA A 345 12.06 9.17 22.60
CA ALA A 345 13.27 8.58 23.16
C ALA A 345 14.15 9.59 23.90
N GLU A 346 14.30 10.80 23.34
CA GLU A 346 15.38 11.73 23.69
C GLU A 346 14.92 12.95 24.52
N MET A 347 13.61 13.26 24.53
CA MET A 347 13.13 14.33 25.42
C MET A 347 13.37 13.96 26.88
N ALA A 348 13.84 14.92 27.68
CA ALA A 348 13.95 14.77 29.11
C ALA A 348 12.57 14.59 29.78
N THR A 349 12.51 13.80 30.81
CA THR A 349 11.38 13.77 31.74
C THR A 349 11.40 15.02 32.65
N PHE A 350 10.28 15.34 33.29
CA PHE A 350 10.24 16.43 34.28
C PHE A 350 11.29 16.25 35.38
N ALA A 351 11.48 15.01 35.85
CA ALA A 351 12.48 14.69 36.86
C ALA A 351 13.92 14.93 36.35
N GLU A 352 14.26 14.51 35.13
CA GLU A 352 15.57 14.72 34.51
C GLU A 352 15.82 16.20 34.19
N GLY A 353 14.76 16.94 33.82
CA GLY A 353 14.85 18.38 33.54
C GLY A 353 14.83 19.27 34.78
N GLY A 354 14.68 18.70 35.98
CA GLY A 354 14.58 19.48 37.22
C GLY A 354 13.32 20.36 37.30
N LEU A 355 12.28 19.99 36.57
CA LEU A 355 10.99 20.68 36.53
C LEU A 355 10.01 19.93 37.44
N ALA A 356 9.39 20.63 38.37
CA ALA A 356 8.40 20.08 39.30
C ALA A 356 6.98 20.27 38.80
#